data_d17a739db039c90f707e9b0b30c22a6e
#
_entry.id   d17a739db039c90f707e9b0b30c22a6e
#
_cell.length_a   1.000
_cell.length_b   1.000
_cell.length_c   1.000
_cell.angle_alpha   90.00
_cell.angle_beta   90.00
_cell.angle_gamma   90.00
#
_symmetry.space_group_name_H-M   'P 1'
#
loop_
_entity.id
_entity.type
_entity.pdbx_description
1 polymer ?
#
loop_
_entity_poly.entity_id
_entity_poly.type
_entity_poly.pdbx_seq_one_letter_code
_entity_poly.pdbx_strand_id
1 'polypeptide(L)'
;MRSLRCLVLVFFSGLTFSQSENSVAPILSVKEIMNAMITPTTSTIWGAYELESDSEWQDVRNAAISLIGAGNLLFFGGSAQGEALVARETEWQELNQQMIEAAREIIAAVDRRDEEALFTIGNDKLYPPCESCHQRYQAR
;
A
#
# COMPACT_ATOMS: atom_id res chain seq x y z
N MET A 1 -44.84 60.51 -11.40
CA MET A 1 -44.72 59.11 -11.89
C MET A 1 -43.57 58.49 -11.11
N ARG A 2 -43.88 57.66 -10.07
CA ARG A 2 -42.90 57.02 -9.18
C ARG A 2 -42.77 55.57 -9.58
N SER A 3 -41.61 55.18 -10.14
CA SER A 3 -41.30 53.79 -10.47
C SER A 3 -40.91 53.02 -9.21
N LEU A 4 -41.74 52.05 -8.86
CA LEU A 4 -41.50 51.11 -7.77
C LEU A 4 -40.62 49.97 -8.31
N ARG A 5 -39.34 49.92 -7.92
CA ARG A 5 -38.40 48.82 -8.24
C ARG A 5 -38.62 47.71 -7.20
N CYS A 6 -39.23 46.61 -7.63
CA CYS A 6 -39.33 45.38 -6.84
C CYS A 6 -37.98 44.68 -6.81
N LEU A 7 -37.38 44.59 -5.63
CA LEU A 7 -36.13 43.86 -5.40
C LEU A 7 -36.50 42.39 -5.05
N VAL A 8 -36.28 41.49 -6.00
CA VAL A 8 -36.46 40.04 -5.79
C VAL A 8 -35.21 39.49 -5.10
N LEU A 9 -35.28 39.18 -3.80
CA LEU A 9 -34.27 38.48 -3.04
C LEU A 9 -34.40 36.97 -3.31
N VAL A 10 -33.50 36.41 -4.12
CA VAL A 10 -33.40 34.96 -4.33
C VAL A 10 -32.58 34.37 -3.19
N PHE A 11 -33.23 33.66 -2.27
CA PHE A 11 -32.59 32.86 -1.26
C PHE A 11 -32.05 31.58 -1.90
N PHE A 12 -30.74 31.52 -2.09
CA PHE A 12 -30.04 30.27 -2.42
C PHE A 12 -29.90 29.46 -1.15
N SER A 13 -30.81 28.51 -0.92
CA SER A 13 -30.64 27.49 0.13
C SER A 13 -29.57 26.50 -0.29
N GLY A 14 -28.35 26.68 0.18
CA GLY A 14 -27.25 25.72 -0.02
C GLY A 14 -27.57 24.44 0.73
N LEU A 15 -27.91 23.39 0.00
CA LEU A 15 -27.92 22.01 0.50
C LEU A 15 -26.46 21.58 0.74
N THR A 16 -26.00 21.66 1.99
CA THR A 16 -24.74 21.04 2.40
C THR A 16 -24.95 19.53 2.42
N PHE A 17 -24.48 18.84 1.37
CA PHE A 17 -24.31 17.40 1.39
C PHE A 17 -23.20 17.09 2.40
N SER A 18 -23.56 16.64 3.58
CA SER A 18 -22.65 15.99 4.53
C SER A 18 -22.30 14.63 3.94
N GLN A 19 -21.12 14.52 3.27
CA GLN A 19 -20.54 13.24 2.92
C GLN A 19 -20.14 12.57 4.23
N SER A 20 -20.88 11.55 4.63
CA SER A 20 -20.46 10.60 5.65
C SER A 20 -19.25 9.87 5.04
N GLU A 21 -18.03 10.25 5.45
CA GLU A 21 -16.82 9.47 5.15
C GLU A 21 -16.97 8.13 5.88
N ASN A 22 -17.37 7.09 5.15
CA ASN A 22 -17.25 5.71 5.58
C ASN A 22 -15.76 5.35 5.63
N SER A 23 -15.04 5.85 6.62
CA SER A 23 -13.68 5.41 6.88
C SER A 23 -13.74 3.99 7.47
N VAL A 24 -13.43 2.99 6.67
CA VAL A 24 -13.25 1.62 7.17
C VAL A 24 -12.01 1.62 8.06
N ALA A 25 -12.20 1.41 9.36
CA ALA A 25 -11.09 1.31 10.30
C ALA A 25 -10.28 0.02 10.04
N PRO A 26 -8.94 0.05 10.15
CA PRO A 26 -8.11 -1.15 10.06
C PRO A 26 -8.56 -2.20 11.10
N ILE A 27 -8.68 -3.45 10.65
CA ILE A 27 -9.06 -4.59 11.51
C ILE A 27 -7.82 -5.36 11.98
N LEU A 28 -6.78 -5.42 11.13
CA LEU A 28 -5.52 -6.08 11.45
C LEU A 28 -4.52 -5.06 12.01
N SER A 29 -3.72 -5.49 12.98
CA SER A 29 -2.53 -4.74 13.40
C SER A 29 -1.42 -4.82 12.34
N VAL A 30 -0.48 -3.87 12.35
CA VAL A 30 0.72 -3.91 11.50
C VAL A 30 1.46 -5.23 11.70
N LYS A 31 1.58 -5.72 12.94
CA LYS A 31 2.24 -7.00 13.24
C LYS A 31 1.55 -8.19 12.58
N GLU A 32 0.22 -8.22 12.55
CA GLU A 32 -0.53 -9.29 11.88
C GLU A 32 -0.33 -9.22 10.36
N ILE A 33 -0.36 -8.02 9.76
CA ILE A 33 -0.08 -7.83 8.34
C ILE A 33 1.35 -8.31 7.99
N MET A 34 2.35 -7.93 8.81
CA MET A 34 3.73 -8.37 8.63
C MET A 34 3.87 -9.88 8.67
N ASN A 35 3.32 -10.54 9.71
CA ASN A 35 3.51 -11.97 9.92
C ASN A 35 2.69 -12.83 8.97
N ALA A 36 1.45 -12.45 8.68
CA ALA A 36 0.53 -13.26 7.89
C ALA A 36 0.61 -13.01 6.39
N MET A 37 1.06 -11.83 5.98
CA MET A 37 1.06 -11.43 4.57
C MET A 37 2.46 -11.12 4.04
N ILE A 38 3.19 -10.18 4.67
CA ILE A 38 4.46 -9.70 4.12
C ILE A 38 5.56 -10.74 4.24
N THR A 39 5.76 -11.34 5.41
CA THR A 39 6.81 -12.34 5.61
C THR A 39 6.69 -13.53 4.65
N PRO A 40 5.55 -14.21 4.50
CA PRO A 40 5.46 -15.34 3.57
C PRO A 40 5.63 -14.92 2.10
N THR A 41 5.10 -13.77 1.69
CA THR A 41 5.23 -13.30 0.30
C THR A 41 6.65 -12.90 -0.06
N THR A 42 7.34 -12.19 0.83
CA THR A 42 8.75 -11.83 0.61
C THR A 42 9.66 -13.05 0.63
N SER A 43 9.37 -14.06 1.47
CA SER A 43 10.10 -15.33 1.46
C SER A 43 9.98 -16.05 0.10
N THR A 44 8.80 -16.05 -0.51
CA THR A 44 8.59 -16.61 -1.86
C THR A 44 9.39 -15.81 -2.90
N ILE A 45 9.36 -14.48 -2.84
CA ILE A 45 10.06 -13.61 -3.80
C ILE A 45 11.60 -13.80 -3.70
N TRP A 46 12.16 -13.77 -2.49
CA TRP A 46 13.61 -13.95 -2.30
C TRP A 46 14.09 -15.38 -2.49
N GLY A 47 13.18 -16.36 -2.42
CA GLY A 47 13.45 -17.76 -2.76
C GLY A 47 13.29 -18.08 -4.25
N ALA A 48 12.97 -17.12 -5.09
CA ALA A 48 12.71 -17.31 -6.51
C ALA A 48 14.03 -17.39 -7.31
N TYR A 49 14.57 -18.58 -7.40
CA TYR A 49 15.73 -18.91 -8.23
C TYR A 49 15.57 -20.30 -8.85
N GLU A 50 16.14 -20.53 -10.03
CA GLU A 50 16.02 -21.77 -10.78
C GLU A 50 14.55 -22.17 -11.01
N LEU A 51 13.74 -21.21 -11.47
CA LEU A 51 12.30 -21.42 -11.71
C LEU A 51 12.08 -22.20 -12.99
N GLU A 52 11.68 -23.47 -12.87
CA GLU A 52 11.55 -24.37 -14.01
C GLU A 52 10.10 -24.49 -14.54
N SER A 53 9.10 -24.28 -13.69
CA SER A 53 7.68 -24.52 -14.02
C SER A 53 6.85 -23.24 -14.06
N ASP A 54 5.75 -23.29 -14.84
CA ASP A 54 4.76 -22.22 -14.88
C ASP A 54 4.13 -21.95 -13.51
N SER A 55 4.01 -22.98 -12.67
CA SER A 55 3.44 -22.81 -11.33
C SER A 55 4.37 -22.03 -10.40
N GLU A 56 5.68 -22.24 -10.47
CA GLU A 56 6.66 -21.47 -9.67
C GLU A 56 6.65 -20.00 -10.05
N TRP A 57 6.64 -19.68 -11.35
CA TRP A 57 6.47 -18.31 -11.83
C TRP A 57 5.16 -17.68 -11.34
N GLN A 58 4.07 -18.46 -11.36
CA GLN A 58 2.77 -17.99 -10.87
C GLN A 58 2.78 -17.76 -9.35
N ASP A 59 3.51 -18.57 -8.57
CA ASP A 59 3.63 -18.38 -7.12
C ASP A 59 4.37 -17.07 -6.80
N VAL A 60 5.45 -16.75 -7.50
CA VAL A 60 6.14 -15.46 -7.37
C VAL A 60 5.23 -14.31 -7.74
N ARG A 61 4.45 -14.44 -8.84
CA ARG A 61 3.47 -13.44 -9.24
C ARG A 61 2.42 -13.20 -8.15
N ASN A 62 1.85 -14.27 -7.61
CA ASN A 62 0.84 -14.21 -6.55
C ASN A 62 1.40 -13.58 -5.27
N ALA A 63 2.65 -13.90 -4.92
CA ALA A 63 3.34 -13.30 -3.81
C ALA A 63 3.49 -11.77 -4.00
N ALA A 64 3.92 -11.33 -5.17
CA ALA A 64 4.04 -9.90 -5.47
C ALA A 64 2.67 -9.17 -5.43
N ILE A 65 1.60 -9.77 -5.95
CA ILE A 65 0.24 -9.23 -5.85
C ILE A 65 -0.21 -9.12 -4.38
N SER A 66 0.06 -10.15 -3.58
CA SER A 66 -0.28 -10.17 -2.15
C SER A 66 0.52 -9.12 -1.37
N LEU A 67 1.76 -8.88 -1.75
CA LEU A 67 2.60 -7.83 -1.16
C LEU A 67 2.03 -6.43 -1.46
N ILE A 68 1.53 -6.18 -2.68
CA ILE A 68 0.83 -4.94 -3.02
C ILE A 68 -0.43 -4.79 -2.16
N GLY A 69 -1.20 -5.87 -1.99
CA GLY A 69 -2.38 -5.89 -1.12
C GLY A 69 -2.06 -5.53 0.33
N ALA A 70 -0.99 -6.12 0.88
CA ALA A 70 -0.49 -5.81 2.22
C ALA A 70 -0.05 -4.34 2.34
N GLY A 71 0.65 -3.80 1.34
CA GLY A 71 1.03 -2.40 1.28
C GLY A 71 -0.18 -1.45 1.29
N ASN A 72 -1.25 -1.80 0.59
CA ASN A 72 -2.50 -1.03 0.64
C ASN A 72 -3.15 -1.03 2.04
N LEU A 73 -3.04 -2.13 2.79
CA LEU A 73 -3.49 -2.16 4.18
C LEU A 73 -2.59 -1.29 5.07
N LEU A 74 -1.28 -1.40 4.93
CA LEU A 74 -0.30 -0.60 5.68
C LEU A 74 -0.42 0.92 5.42
N PHE A 75 -0.99 1.32 4.28
CA PHE A 75 -1.27 2.73 4.00
C PHE A 75 -2.14 3.39 5.07
N PHE A 76 -3.06 2.64 5.65
CA PHE A 76 -3.94 3.09 6.74
C PHE A 76 -3.36 2.81 8.14
N GLY A 77 -2.21 2.14 8.23
CA GLY A 77 -1.64 1.63 9.47
C GLY A 77 -2.30 0.33 9.90
N GLY A 78 -2.53 0.19 11.21
CA GLY A 78 -3.16 -0.99 11.76
C GLY A 78 -4.12 -0.66 12.89
N SER A 79 -4.73 -1.73 13.46
CA SER A 79 -5.73 -1.63 14.52
C SER A 79 -5.13 -1.41 15.93
N ALA A 80 -3.82 -1.60 16.12
CA ALA A 80 -3.20 -1.38 17.41
C ALA A 80 -3.02 0.12 17.71
N GLN A 81 -2.89 0.43 19.00
CA GLN A 81 -2.81 1.81 19.47
C GLN A 81 -1.62 2.55 18.83
N GLY A 82 -1.88 3.68 18.21
CA GLY A 82 -0.88 4.55 17.58
C GLY A 82 -0.52 4.19 16.15
N GLU A 83 -0.80 2.98 15.64
CA GLU A 83 -0.42 2.55 14.30
C GLU A 83 -1.03 3.42 13.19
N ALA A 84 -2.29 3.83 13.34
CA ALA A 84 -2.94 4.73 12.39
C ALA A 84 -2.36 6.16 12.40
N LEU A 85 -1.72 6.59 13.49
CA LEU A 85 -1.02 7.89 13.56
C LEU A 85 0.34 7.80 12.88
N VAL A 86 1.10 6.74 13.16
CA VAL A 86 2.40 6.48 12.53
C VAL A 86 2.24 6.35 11.00
N ALA A 87 1.19 5.72 10.53
CA ALA A 87 0.92 5.58 9.10
C ALA A 87 0.70 6.91 8.35
N ARG A 88 0.50 8.02 9.06
CA ARG A 88 0.40 9.37 8.46
C ARG A 88 1.76 10.05 8.30
N GLU A 89 2.83 9.48 8.86
CA GLU A 89 4.18 10.02 8.68
C GLU A 89 4.60 9.90 7.21
N THR A 90 5.19 10.95 6.67
CA THR A 90 5.65 10.97 5.27
C THR A 90 6.62 9.83 4.99
N GLU A 91 7.57 9.58 5.88
CA GLU A 91 8.56 8.50 5.74
C GLU A 91 7.90 7.11 5.69
N TRP A 92 6.86 6.86 6.52
CA TRP A 92 6.08 5.62 6.45
C TRP A 92 5.44 5.42 5.08
N GLN A 93 4.79 6.48 4.56
CA GLN A 93 4.12 6.45 3.27
C GLN A 93 5.11 6.21 2.12
N GLU A 94 6.26 6.89 2.15
CA GLU A 94 7.31 6.75 1.14
C GLU A 94 7.90 5.34 1.11
N LEU A 95 8.26 4.78 2.28
CA LEU A 95 8.80 3.41 2.37
C LEU A 95 7.78 2.36 1.92
N ASN A 96 6.51 2.52 2.33
CA ASN A 96 5.43 1.65 1.89
C ASN A 96 5.21 1.72 0.37
N GLN A 97 5.25 2.92 -0.21
CA GLN A 97 5.14 3.12 -1.65
C GLN A 97 6.30 2.48 -2.42
N GLN A 98 7.54 2.60 -1.93
CA GLN A 98 8.71 1.96 -2.54
C GLN A 98 8.57 0.43 -2.55
N MET A 99 8.06 -0.18 -1.47
CA MET A 99 7.77 -1.62 -1.42
C MET A 99 6.73 -2.02 -2.48
N ILE A 100 5.64 -1.25 -2.62
CA ILE A 100 4.59 -1.50 -3.62
C ILE A 100 5.16 -1.39 -5.04
N GLU A 101 6.01 -0.40 -5.31
CA GLU A 101 6.64 -0.21 -6.61
C GLU A 101 7.60 -1.37 -6.94
N ALA A 102 8.43 -1.81 -5.99
CA ALA A 102 9.27 -2.98 -6.15
C ALA A 102 8.43 -4.24 -6.48
N ALA A 103 7.30 -4.44 -5.79
CA ALA A 103 6.40 -5.55 -6.07
C ALA A 103 5.80 -5.49 -7.49
N ARG A 104 5.49 -4.30 -8.01
CA ARG A 104 5.05 -4.13 -9.42
C ARG A 104 6.15 -4.48 -10.41
N GLU A 105 7.40 -4.08 -10.13
CA GLU A 105 8.53 -4.44 -10.98
C GLU A 105 8.79 -5.95 -10.97
N ILE A 106 8.61 -6.62 -9.82
CA ILE A 106 8.66 -8.09 -9.72
C ILE A 106 7.62 -8.73 -10.65
N ILE A 107 6.37 -8.26 -10.66
CA ILE A 107 5.35 -8.76 -11.60
C ILE A 107 5.82 -8.60 -13.04
N ALA A 108 6.38 -7.46 -13.40
CA ALA A 108 6.89 -7.22 -14.75
C ALA A 108 8.08 -8.14 -15.11
N ALA A 109 8.95 -8.48 -14.15
CA ALA A 109 10.04 -9.44 -14.35
C ALA A 109 9.48 -10.87 -14.54
N VAL A 110 8.50 -11.27 -13.73
CA VAL A 110 7.79 -12.56 -13.87
C VAL A 110 7.15 -12.69 -15.26
N ASP A 111 6.48 -11.65 -15.75
CA ASP A 111 5.83 -11.65 -17.06
C ASP A 111 6.82 -11.86 -18.22
N ARG A 112 8.10 -11.51 -18.01
CA ARG A 112 9.20 -11.75 -18.95
C ARG A 112 10.02 -13.01 -18.64
N ARG A 113 9.72 -13.71 -17.54
CA ARG A 113 10.51 -14.83 -17.00
C ARG A 113 12.00 -14.46 -16.82
N ASP A 114 12.25 -13.32 -16.22
CA ASP A 114 13.56 -12.71 -16.06
C ASP A 114 14.04 -12.87 -14.61
N GLU A 115 14.72 -13.98 -14.31
CA GLU A 115 15.24 -14.29 -12.97
C GLU A 115 16.31 -13.31 -12.50
N GLU A 116 17.17 -12.83 -13.42
CA GLU A 116 18.19 -11.85 -13.08
C GLU A 116 17.55 -10.54 -12.62
N ALA A 117 16.49 -10.10 -13.31
CA ALA A 117 15.70 -8.96 -12.86
C ALA A 117 15.02 -9.22 -11.52
N LEU A 118 14.46 -10.42 -11.26
CA LEU A 118 13.88 -10.77 -9.95
C LEU A 118 14.89 -10.63 -8.83
N PHE A 119 16.09 -11.17 -9.02
CA PHE A 119 17.18 -11.08 -8.04
C PHE A 119 17.56 -9.62 -7.77
N THR A 120 17.78 -8.83 -8.83
CA THR A 120 18.16 -7.42 -8.72
C THR A 120 17.07 -6.59 -8.02
N ILE A 121 15.80 -6.76 -8.43
CA ILE A 121 14.69 -6.02 -7.82
C ILE A 121 14.54 -6.42 -6.34
N GLY A 122 14.63 -7.70 -6.03
CA GLY A 122 14.51 -8.21 -4.66
C GLY A 122 15.54 -7.59 -3.71
N ASN A 123 16.79 -7.48 -4.16
CA ASN A 123 17.90 -6.97 -3.34
C ASN A 123 17.98 -5.44 -3.35
N ASP A 124 17.86 -4.80 -4.50
CA ASP A 124 18.18 -3.39 -4.65
C ASP A 124 16.98 -2.47 -4.49
N LYS A 125 15.76 -3.00 -4.65
CA LYS A 125 14.54 -2.19 -4.59
C LYS A 125 13.56 -2.63 -3.51
N LEU A 126 13.41 -3.94 -3.24
CA LEU A 126 12.48 -4.43 -2.23
C LEU A 126 13.11 -4.43 -0.83
N TYR A 127 14.36 -4.90 -0.69
CA TYR A 127 15.01 -4.99 0.61
C TYR A 127 15.23 -3.63 1.30
N PRO A 128 15.73 -2.56 0.64
CA PRO A 128 16.04 -1.30 1.31
C PRO A 128 14.85 -0.63 2.01
N PRO A 129 13.65 -0.50 1.42
CA PRO A 129 12.51 0.07 2.14
C PRO A 129 12.03 -0.82 3.30
N CYS A 130 12.15 -2.16 3.20
CA CYS A 130 11.84 -3.06 4.30
C CYS A 130 12.79 -2.86 5.49
N GLU A 131 14.09 -2.82 5.22
CA GLU A 131 15.12 -2.59 6.26
C GLU A 131 14.93 -1.22 6.92
N SER A 132 14.76 -0.16 6.14
CA SER A 132 14.59 1.20 6.65
C SER A 132 13.34 1.33 7.52
N CYS A 133 12.22 0.74 7.08
CA CYS A 133 10.97 0.71 7.83
C CYS A 133 11.16 -0.04 9.17
N HIS A 134 11.80 -1.20 9.17
CA HIS A 134 12.06 -1.97 10.38
C HIS A 134 12.98 -1.23 11.35
N GLN A 135 14.05 -0.62 10.87
CA GLN A 135 14.95 0.19 11.70
C GLN A 135 14.22 1.36 12.38
N ARG A 136 13.27 1.96 11.69
CA ARG A 136 12.56 3.13 12.17
C ARG A 136 11.37 2.81 13.06
N TYR A 137 10.61 1.76 12.75
CA TYR A 137 9.28 1.52 13.31
C TYR A 137 9.13 0.20 14.09
N GLN A 138 9.95 -0.82 13.84
CA GLN A 138 9.81 -2.12 14.51
C GLN A 138 10.21 -2.09 15.99
N ALA A 139 11.07 -1.17 16.40
CA ALA A 139 11.60 -1.07 17.77
C ALA A 139 10.71 -0.24 18.72
N ARG A 140 9.52 0.18 18.31
CA ARG A 140 8.59 0.99 19.10
C ARG A 140 7.49 0.18 19.75
#